data_e49c872ba7c70cc9de8f12c9dfa8d666
#
_entry.id   e49c872ba7c70cc9de8f12c9dfa8d666
#
_cell.length_a   1.000
_cell.length_b   1.000
_cell.length_c   1.000
_cell.angle_alpha   90.00
_cell.angle_beta   90.00
_cell.angle_gamma   90.00
#
_symmetry.space_group_name_H-M   'P 1'
#
loop_
_entity.id
_entity.type
_entity.pdbx_description
1 polymer ?
#
loop_
_entity_poly.entity_id
_entity_poly.type
_entity_poly.pdbx_seq_one_letter_code
_entity_poly.pdbx_strand_id
1 'polypeptide(L)'
;MIAKYKQSIPTHFTYSPSILGYYHLSRFLDAGHVEPAIVRTMDVTSHKALADLGKAKATGSNNRTQWTELRALDDAHSNPSLYTKDGKQLYGVLQVNPTGEQSYPHLSDLGGAAAFAASSEFAKVTSSSPLKLNYKNAAGKLDQAAVQQIVQIRDLSDMVLMDYIMSQADRFSGNMHSEKVYMWIDNGALKSDRKKSDPAKAAEQLKQMPADAVLVNRMIMKDNDAGLISGNSAKTYHLLEKISHMDSKTYDRLLDLQKELQKPEVAQWYQTELLFTSTDFKTVKNNVDQAVAILSGRKGNGLFLDANVSAAIGAADNHVQGTETTPGSGNVGSTPSAVISASVGRWEKNASNVPADVETVQRLLQTAAQKLQAPQLDPKSIDGKIAQPPRNSNTVNAIEAFQSRSNISIDGLIEPGSPTWQALLQAAGGS
;
A
#
# COMPACT_ATOMS: atom_id res chain seq x y z
N MET A 1 5.48 -13.26 -15.34
CA MET A 1 4.69 -12.96 -14.12
C MET A 1 3.66 -14.07 -14.01
N ILE A 2 3.53 -14.69 -12.85
CA ILE A 2 2.50 -15.70 -12.58
C ILE A 2 1.47 -15.03 -11.69
N ALA A 3 0.19 -15.24 -11.98
CA ALA A 3 -0.89 -14.73 -11.15
C ALA A 3 -1.73 -15.91 -10.63
N LYS A 4 -2.27 -15.75 -9.42
CA LYS A 4 -3.23 -16.66 -8.81
C LYS A 4 -4.63 -16.05 -8.93
N TYR A 5 -5.60 -16.85 -9.35
CA TYR A 5 -7.01 -16.52 -9.18
C TYR A 5 -7.51 -17.15 -7.89
N LYS A 6 -7.96 -16.32 -6.97
CA LYS A 6 -8.52 -16.76 -5.68
C LYS A 6 -9.99 -16.39 -5.59
N GLN A 7 -10.79 -17.34 -5.15
CA GLN A 7 -12.22 -17.19 -4.91
C GLN A 7 -12.54 -17.45 -3.45
N SER A 8 -13.59 -16.83 -2.96
CA SER A 8 -14.03 -17.06 -1.58
C SER A 8 -14.54 -18.48 -1.40
N ILE A 9 -14.02 -19.18 -0.38
CA ILE A 9 -14.46 -20.51 0.06
C ILE A 9 -14.77 -20.41 1.54
N PRO A 10 -16.07 -20.32 1.93
CA PRO A 10 -16.46 -20.02 3.30
C PRO A 10 -15.92 -21.01 4.34
N THR A 11 -15.78 -22.26 3.98
CA THR A 11 -15.37 -23.35 4.88
C THR A 11 -13.87 -23.48 5.06
N HIS A 12 -13.05 -22.79 4.24
CA HIS A 12 -11.59 -22.87 4.30
C HIS A 12 -10.91 -21.52 4.59
N PHE A 13 -11.60 -20.62 5.28
CA PHE A 13 -11.04 -19.31 5.63
C PHE A 13 -10.48 -18.54 4.42
N THR A 14 -11.05 -18.75 3.24
CA THR A 14 -10.67 -18.03 2.04
C THR A 14 -11.72 -17.00 1.71
N TYR A 15 -11.38 -15.72 1.92
CA TYR A 15 -12.25 -14.59 1.65
C TYR A 15 -11.56 -13.60 0.72
N SER A 16 -11.89 -13.66 -0.56
CA SER A 16 -11.20 -12.89 -1.58
C SER A 16 -11.27 -11.37 -1.41
N PRO A 17 -12.34 -10.75 -0.87
CA PRO A 17 -12.36 -9.33 -0.55
C PRO A 17 -11.26 -8.91 0.43
N SER A 18 -10.88 -9.77 1.38
CA SER A 18 -9.77 -9.49 2.29
C SER A 18 -8.44 -9.27 1.57
N ILE A 19 -8.17 -10.01 0.49
CA ILE A 19 -6.95 -9.85 -0.31
C ILE A 19 -6.89 -8.43 -0.90
N LEU A 20 -8.01 -7.95 -1.44
CA LEU A 20 -8.14 -6.58 -1.97
C LEU A 20 -7.95 -5.55 -0.87
N GLY A 21 -8.60 -5.77 0.29
CA GLY A 21 -8.47 -4.91 1.45
C GLY A 21 -7.02 -4.75 1.90
N TYR A 22 -6.27 -5.84 1.99
CA TYR A 22 -4.85 -5.80 2.33
C TYR A 22 -4.01 -5.03 1.30
N TYR A 23 -4.23 -5.27 0.01
CA TYR A 23 -3.50 -4.57 -1.04
C TYR A 23 -3.72 -3.05 -0.96
N HIS A 24 -4.96 -2.60 -0.88
CA HIS A 24 -5.25 -1.16 -0.80
C HIS A 24 -4.83 -0.55 0.53
N LEU A 25 -5.00 -1.26 1.64
CA LEU A 25 -4.55 -0.81 2.96
C LEU A 25 -3.03 -0.62 3.00
N SER A 26 -2.25 -1.58 2.46
CA SER A 26 -0.79 -1.48 2.39
C SER A 26 -0.34 -0.26 1.58
N ARG A 27 -1.02 0.04 0.48
CA ARG A 27 -0.73 1.20 -0.36
C ARG A 27 -1.08 2.51 0.34
N PHE A 28 -2.21 2.56 1.03
CA PHE A 28 -2.63 3.76 1.76
C PHE A 28 -1.71 4.06 2.94
N LEU A 29 -1.39 3.05 3.74
CA LEU A 29 -0.54 3.20 4.92
C LEU A 29 0.95 3.28 4.59
N ASP A 30 1.38 2.93 3.36
CA ASP A 30 2.78 2.67 3.00
C ASP A 30 3.42 1.65 3.95
N ALA A 31 2.65 0.64 4.30
CA ALA A 31 2.97 -0.34 5.32
C ALA A 31 2.94 -1.75 4.74
N GLY A 32 3.95 -2.55 5.10
CA GLY A 32 4.10 -3.91 4.60
C GLY A 32 4.29 -3.96 3.08
N HIS A 33 4.60 -5.15 2.57
CA HIS A 33 4.59 -5.41 1.13
C HIS A 33 3.46 -6.40 0.83
N VAL A 34 2.44 -5.96 0.10
CA VAL A 34 1.35 -6.79 -0.40
C VAL A 34 1.34 -6.74 -1.92
N GLU A 35 1.39 -7.92 -2.54
CA GLU A 35 1.39 -8.00 -4.00
C GLU A 35 0.09 -7.46 -4.61
N PRO A 36 0.15 -6.85 -5.80
CA PRO A 36 -1.01 -6.31 -6.49
C PRO A 36 -2.13 -7.32 -6.64
N ALA A 37 -3.35 -6.87 -6.36
CA ALA A 37 -4.56 -7.66 -6.43
C ALA A 37 -5.71 -6.84 -7.05
N ILE A 38 -6.47 -7.48 -7.93
CA ILE A 38 -7.61 -6.84 -8.60
C ILE A 38 -8.80 -7.80 -8.69
N VAL A 39 -10.02 -7.25 -8.68
CA VAL A 39 -11.23 -8.02 -8.95
C VAL A 39 -11.19 -8.53 -10.38
N ARG A 40 -11.53 -9.78 -10.56
CA ARG A 40 -11.77 -10.42 -11.86
C ARG A 40 -12.93 -11.38 -11.77
N THR A 41 -13.54 -11.62 -12.91
CA THR A 41 -14.52 -12.70 -13.05
C THR A 41 -13.94 -13.83 -13.89
N MET A 42 -14.44 -15.02 -13.67
CA MET A 42 -14.14 -16.21 -14.45
C MET A 42 -15.46 -16.85 -14.91
N ASP A 43 -15.51 -17.26 -16.16
CA ASP A 43 -16.65 -18.01 -16.69
C ASP A 43 -16.89 -19.29 -15.88
N VAL A 44 -18.14 -19.56 -15.50
CA VAL A 44 -18.52 -20.68 -14.62
C VAL A 44 -18.11 -22.03 -15.24
N THR A 45 -18.27 -22.19 -16.55
CA THR A 45 -17.89 -23.44 -17.24
C THR A 45 -16.39 -23.67 -17.19
N SER A 46 -15.62 -22.60 -17.42
CA SER A 46 -14.16 -22.63 -17.32
C SER A 46 -13.68 -22.90 -15.89
N HIS A 47 -14.33 -22.27 -14.89
CA HIS A 47 -14.01 -22.49 -13.48
C HIS A 47 -14.29 -23.95 -13.08
N LYS A 48 -15.44 -24.49 -13.48
CA LYS A 48 -15.81 -25.88 -13.31
C LYS A 48 -14.76 -26.84 -13.83
N ALA A 49 -14.32 -26.64 -15.07
CA ALA A 49 -13.28 -27.48 -15.69
C ALA A 49 -11.95 -27.40 -14.93
N LEU A 50 -11.56 -26.21 -14.46
CA LEU A 50 -10.36 -26.03 -13.66
C LEU A 50 -10.48 -26.69 -12.27
N ALA A 51 -11.63 -26.60 -11.62
CA ALA A 51 -11.89 -27.23 -10.33
C ALA A 51 -11.84 -28.76 -10.44
N ASP A 52 -12.44 -29.35 -11.48
CA ASP A 52 -12.38 -30.79 -11.76
C ASP A 52 -10.93 -31.25 -12.03
N LEU A 53 -10.16 -30.48 -12.80
CA LEU A 53 -8.75 -30.75 -13.04
C LEU A 53 -7.92 -30.65 -11.75
N GLY A 54 -8.15 -29.60 -10.96
CA GLY A 54 -7.49 -29.39 -9.67
C GLY A 54 -7.75 -30.56 -8.72
N LYS A 55 -9.02 -30.98 -8.59
CA LYS A 55 -9.41 -32.13 -7.77
C LYS A 55 -8.73 -33.42 -8.22
N ALA A 56 -8.62 -33.66 -9.53
CA ALA A 56 -7.99 -34.85 -10.08
C ALA A 56 -6.48 -34.86 -9.83
N LYS A 57 -5.82 -33.70 -9.82
CA LYS A 57 -4.36 -33.58 -9.66
C LYS A 57 -3.91 -33.24 -8.24
N ALA A 58 -4.81 -32.94 -7.33
CA ALA A 58 -4.47 -32.52 -5.97
C ALA A 58 -3.76 -33.65 -5.21
N THR A 59 -2.60 -33.33 -4.64
CA THR A 59 -1.90 -34.17 -3.67
C THR A 59 -2.28 -33.71 -2.25
N GLY A 60 -2.64 -34.66 -1.38
CA GLY A 60 -3.07 -34.38 -0.02
C GLY A 60 -4.59 -34.11 0.12
N SER A 61 -5.10 -34.40 1.32
CA SER A 61 -6.54 -34.32 1.63
C SER A 61 -7.06 -32.88 1.59
N ASN A 62 -6.34 -31.93 2.20
CA ASN A 62 -6.78 -30.53 2.27
C ASN A 62 -6.93 -29.91 0.88
N ASN A 63 -5.93 -30.05 0.00
CA ASN A 63 -6.01 -29.52 -1.35
C ASN A 63 -7.18 -30.14 -2.13
N ARG A 64 -7.41 -31.43 -1.99
CA ARG A 64 -8.52 -32.12 -2.66
C ARG A 64 -9.87 -31.62 -2.14
N THR A 65 -9.98 -31.36 -0.85
CA THR A 65 -11.19 -30.83 -0.24
C THR A 65 -11.49 -29.41 -0.76
N GLN A 66 -10.48 -28.52 -0.80
CA GLN A 66 -10.65 -27.17 -1.35
C GLN A 66 -11.15 -27.20 -2.81
N TRP A 67 -10.55 -28.04 -3.66
CA TRP A 67 -11.01 -28.17 -5.04
C TRP A 67 -12.42 -28.74 -5.15
N THR A 68 -12.81 -29.63 -4.23
CA THR A 68 -14.17 -30.19 -4.17
C THR A 68 -15.18 -29.11 -3.82
N GLU A 69 -14.84 -28.22 -2.87
CA GLU A 69 -15.71 -27.10 -2.47
C GLU A 69 -15.82 -26.04 -3.55
N LEU A 70 -14.70 -25.68 -4.20
CA LEU A 70 -14.73 -24.80 -5.37
C LEU A 70 -15.66 -25.35 -6.45
N ARG A 71 -15.60 -26.67 -6.69
CA ARG A 71 -16.46 -27.32 -7.66
C ARG A 71 -17.94 -27.31 -7.28
N ALA A 72 -18.24 -27.45 -5.98
CA ALA A 72 -19.62 -27.41 -5.48
C ALA A 72 -20.25 -26.02 -5.62
N LEU A 73 -19.47 -24.95 -5.55
CA LEU A 73 -19.97 -23.58 -5.82
C LEU A 73 -20.55 -23.48 -7.24
N ASP A 74 -19.87 -24.06 -8.24
CA ASP A 74 -20.31 -24.01 -9.62
C ASP A 74 -21.63 -24.75 -9.87
N ASP A 75 -21.90 -25.82 -9.12
CA ASP A 75 -23.13 -26.60 -9.27
C ASP A 75 -24.32 -25.99 -8.53
N ALA A 76 -24.09 -25.44 -7.35
CA ALA A 76 -25.18 -25.05 -6.45
C ALA A 76 -25.60 -23.58 -6.58
N HIS A 77 -24.78 -22.70 -7.17
CA HIS A 77 -24.97 -21.23 -7.11
C HIS A 77 -25.37 -20.79 -5.70
N SER A 78 -24.73 -21.41 -4.69
CA SER A 78 -25.17 -21.37 -3.29
C SER A 78 -25.06 -19.99 -2.64
N ASN A 79 -24.26 -19.12 -3.23
CA ASN A 79 -24.13 -17.73 -2.80
C ASN A 79 -24.21 -16.77 -4.00
N PRO A 80 -25.40 -16.19 -4.27
CA PRO A 80 -25.58 -15.30 -5.43
C PRO A 80 -24.61 -14.11 -5.48
N SER A 81 -24.07 -13.66 -4.35
CA SER A 81 -23.10 -12.56 -4.32
C SER A 81 -21.75 -12.91 -4.94
N LEU A 82 -21.45 -14.18 -5.13
CA LEU A 82 -20.24 -14.64 -5.80
C LEU A 82 -20.34 -14.62 -7.32
N TYR A 83 -21.54 -14.40 -7.87
CA TYR A 83 -21.79 -14.46 -9.31
C TYR A 83 -22.16 -13.09 -9.88
N THR A 84 -21.89 -12.91 -11.16
CA THR A 84 -22.46 -11.80 -11.92
C THR A 84 -23.98 -11.94 -12.00
N LYS A 85 -24.68 -10.84 -12.28
CA LYS A 85 -26.15 -10.77 -12.31
C LYS A 85 -26.79 -11.83 -13.21
N ASP A 86 -26.11 -12.19 -14.31
CA ASP A 86 -26.56 -13.22 -15.26
C ASP A 86 -26.17 -14.65 -14.84
N GLY A 87 -25.48 -14.84 -13.73
CA GLY A 87 -25.03 -16.11 -13.22
C GLY A 87 -23.96 -16.81 -14.04
N LYS A 88 -23.40 -16.15 -15.06
CA LYS A 88 -22.45 -16.79 -16.00
C LYS A 88 -21.02 -16.73 -15.54
N GLN A 89 -20.67 -15.80 -14.67
CA GLN A 89 -19.31 -15.62 -14.19
C GLN A 89 -19.24 -15.56 -12.68
N LEU A 90 -18.14 -16.03 -12.12
CA LEU A 90 -17.82 -15.96 -10.71
C LEU A 90 -16.85 -14.81 -10.45
N TYR A 91 -17.12 -14.03 -9.40
CA TYR A 91 -16.16 -13.06 -8.89
C TYR A 91 -15.03 -13.76 -8.14
N GLY A 92 -13.84 -13.24 -8.32
CA GLY A 92 -12.67 -13.62 -7.56
C GLY A 92 -11.61 -12.54 -7.63
N VAL A 93 -10.44 -12.82 -7.10
CA VAL A 93 -9.30 -11.91 -7.08
C VAL A 93 -8.15 -12.53 -7.87
N LEU A 94 -7.68 -11.78 -8.86
CA LEU A 94 -6.42 -12.08 -9.51
C LEU A 94 -5.32 -11.34 -8.77
N GLN A 95 -4.43 -12.11 -8.14
CA GLN A 95 -3.30 -11.59 -7.37
C GLN A 95 -1.99 -12.01 -8.02
N VAL A 96 -1.02 -11.10 -8.07
CA VAL A 96 0.34 -11.45 -8.46
C VAL A 96 0.89 -12.49 -7.50
N ASN A 97 1.48 -13.57 -8.06
CA ASN A 97 2.16 -14.57 -7.25
C ASN A 97 3.66 -14.26 -7.25
N PRO A 98 4.23 -13.87 -6.10
CA PRO A 98 5.64 -13.55 -6.04
C PRO A 98 6.50 -14.78 -6.36
N THR A 99 7.63 -14.53 -6.98
CA THR A 99 8.64 -15.55 -7.26
C THR A 99 9.87 -15.28 -6.40
N GLY A 100 10.46 -16.33 -5.83
CA GLY A 100 11.66 -16.21 -5.00
C GLY A 100 11.38 -15.81 -3.54
N GLU A 101 10.14 -15.93 -3.10
CA GLU A 101 9.78 -15.80 -1.70
C GLU A 101 10.41 -16.92 -0.86
N GLN A 102 10.68 -16.61 0.39
CA GLN A 102 11.24 -17.52 1.39
C GLN A 102 10.44 -17.37 2.69
N SER A 103 10.51 -18.39 3.54
CA SER A 103 10.06 -18.24 4.93
C SER A 103 10.79 -17.05 5.60
N TYR A 104 10.06 -16.26 6.39
CA TYR A 104 10.71 -15.17 7.11
C TYR A 104 11.62 -15.76 8.20
N PRO A 105 12.92 -15.44 8.20
CA PRO A 105 13.87 -16.05 9.14
C PRO A 105 13.41 -15.89 10.59
N HIS A 106 13.47 -16.98 11.36
CA HIS A 106 13.13 -17.05 12.78
C HIS A 106 11.66 -16.79 13.15
N LEU A 107 10.76 -16.65 12.18
CA LEU A 107 9.36 -16.32 12.43
C LEU A 107 8.36 -17.32 11.85
N SER A 108 8.67 -17.93 10.71
CA SER A 108 7.72 -18.78 10.00
C SER A 108 7.33 -20.08 10.72
N ASP A 109 8.21 -20.57 11.61
CA ASP A 109 8.03 -21.89 12.27
C ASP A 109 7.64 -21.76 13.75
N LEU A 110 7.14 -20.60 14.17
CA LEU A 110 6.83 -20.34 15.59
C LEU A 110 5.61 -21.09 16.12
N GLY A 111 4.76 -21.62 15.26
CA GLY A 111 3.62 -22.44 15.69
C GLY A 111 2.42 -21.68 16.25
N GLY A 112 2.29 -20.38 15.96
CA GLY A 112 1.11 -19.60 16.29
C GLY A 112 1.37 -18.26 16.97
N ALA A 113 0.29 -17.49 17.17
CA ALA A 113 0.35 -16.12 17.67
C ALA A 113 0.89 -16.00 19.10
N ALA A 114 0.68 -16.99 19.97
CA ALA A 114 1.24 -17.01 21.31
C ALA A 114 2.76 -17.10 21.28
N ALA A 115 3.30 -17.99 20.44
CA ALA A 115 4.74 -18.16 20.26
C ALA A 115 5.37 -16.92 19.60
N PHE A 116 4.68 -16.30 18.61
CA PHE A 116 5.10 -15.02 18.05
C PHE A 116 5.18 -13.93 19.13
N ALA A 117 4.15 -13.79 19.96
CA ALA A 117 4.11 -12.81 21.06
C ALA A 117 5.25 -12.97 22.08
N ALA A 118 5.79 -14.19 22.21
CA ALA A 118 6.91 -14.54 23.10
C ALA A 118 8.28 -14.55 22.39
N SER A 119 8.33 -14.30 21.07
CA SER A 119 9.57 -14.39 20.29
C SER A 119 10.55 -13.24 20.59
N SER A 120 11.84 -13.52 20.40
CA SER A 120 12.90 -12.52 20.52
C SER A 120 12.78 -11.40 19.49
N GLU A 121 12.23 -11.72 18.31
CA GLU A 121 11.99 -10.77 17.23
C GLU A 121 10.89 -9.79 17.63
N PHE A 122 9.78 -10.26 18.17
CA PHE A 122 8.70 -9.38 18.63
C PHE A 122 9.09 -8.58 19.87
N ALA A 123 9.95 -9.15 20.75
CA ALA A 123 10.50 -8.43 21.89
C ALA A 123 11.26 -7.16 21.49
N LYS A 124 11.90 -7.11 20.31
CA LYS A 124 12.55 -5.91 19.79
C LYS A 124 11.53 -4.82 19.43
N VAL A 125 10.38 -5.20 18.88
CA VAL A 125 9.29 -4.28 18.53
C VAL A 125 8.61 -3.71 19.76
N THR A 126 8.52 -4.49 20.83
CA THR A 126 7.85 -4.12 22.09
C THR A 126 8.76 -3.46 23.11
N SER A 127 10.07 -3.42 22.87
CA SER A 127 11.04 -2.77 23.76
C SER A 127 10.70 -1.29 23.97
N SER A 128 10.70 -0.84 25.21
CA SER A 128 10.52 0.58 25.57
C SER A 128 11.81 1.40 25.42
N SER A 129 12.93 0.77 25.06
CA SER A 129 14.20 1.45 24.89
C SER A 129 14.41 1.84 23.43
N PRO A 130 14.90 3.06 23.14
CA PRO A 130 15.29 3.45 21.79
C PRO A 130 16.31 2.48 21.19
N LEU A 131 16.21 2.29 19.88
CA LEU A 131 17.18 1.47 19.14
C LEU A 131 18.57 2.13 19.16
N LYS A 132 19.57 1.44 19.66
CA LYS A 132 20.97 1.90 19.67
C LYS A 132 21.74 1.13 18.60
N LEU A 133 21.50 1.47 17.32
CA LEU A 133 22.12 0.81 16.18
C LEU A 133 23.01 1.81 15.42
N ASN A 134 24.20 1.36 15.06
CA ASN A 134 25.06 2.09 14.16
C ASN A 134 24.73 1.65 12.72
N TYR A 135 23.90 2.42 12.05
CA TYR A 135 23.46 2.10 10.67
C TYR A 135 24.53 2.32 9.61
N LYS A 136 25.63 2.98 9.98
CA LYS A 136 26.80 3.18 9.10
C LYS A 136 28.05 2.68 9.80
N ASN A 137 28.88 1.97 9.07
CA ASN A 137 30.20 1.56 9.52
C ASN A 137 31.20 2.75 9.52
N ALA A 138 32.42 2.55 9.97
CA ALA A 138 33.46 3.57 10.03
C ALA A 138 33.80 4.22 8.67
N ALA A 139 33.48 3.56 7.55
CA ALA A 139 33.65 4.10 6.19
C ALA A 139 32.39 4.84 5.68
N GLY A 140 31.37 5.05 6.53
CA GLY A 140 30.12 5.73 6.16
C GLY A 140 29.15 4.88 5.31
N LYS A 141 29.48 3.60 5.08
CA LYS A 141 28.64 2.67 4.33
C LYS A 141 27.59 2.05 5.24
N LEU A 142 26.44 1.65 4.68
CA LEU A 142 25.40 0.98 5.43
C LEU A 142 25.91 -0.30 6.12
N ASP A 143 25.55 -0.49 7.39
CA ASP A 143 25.75 -1.74 8.10
C ASP A 143 24.55 -2.66 7.87
N GLN A 144 24.79 -3.81 7.22
CA GLN A 144 23.72 -4.73 6.83
C GLN A 144 22.93 -5.27 8.02
N ALA A 145 23.58 -5.57 9.14
CA ALA A 145 22.91 -6.14 10.30
C ALA A 145 22.01 -5.11 10.99
N ALA A 146 22.49 -3.88 11.14
CA ALA A 146 21.71 -2.79 11.72
C ALA A 146 20.52 -2.41 10.83
N VAL A 147 20.73 -2.33 9.49
CA VAL A 147 19.65 -2.07 8.53
C VAL A 147 18.63 -3.22 8.53
N GLN A 148 19.07 -4.50 8.58
CA GLN A 148 18.17 -5.64 8.70
C GLN A 148 17.32 -5.55 9.97
N GLN A 149 17.89 -5.13 11.08
CA GLN A 149 17.16 -5.06 12.35
C GLN A 149 16.06 -3.98 12.31
N ILE A 150 16.34 -2.77 11.84
CA ILE A 150 15.32 -1.71 11.77
C ILE A 150 14.23 -2.06 10.74
N VAL A 151 14.59 -2.66 9.60
CA VAL A 151 13.67 -3.14 8.59
C VAL A 151 12.74 -4.22 9.19
N GLN A 152 13.27 -5.19 9.93
CA GLN A 152 12.47 -6.23 10.58
C GLN A 152 11.50 -5.64 11.61
N ILE A 153 11.94 -4.68 12.41
CA ILE A 153 11.09 -4.02 13.41
C ILE A 153 9.93 -3.30 12.71
N ARG A 154 10.19 -2.55 11.66
CA ARG A 154 9.15 -1.91 10.85
C ARG A 154 8.20 -2.95 10.25
N ASP A 155 8.73 -3.97 9.58
CA ASP A 155 7.91 -5.01 8.92
C ASP A 155 6.96 -5.70 9.92
N LEU A 156 7.43 -5.98 11.13
CA LEU A 156 6.61 -6.62 12.17
C LEU A 156 5.55 -5.70 12.76
N SER A 157 5.86 -4.43 12.98
CA SER A 157 4.88 -3.46 13.46
C SER A 157 3.80 -3.18 12.43
N ASP A 158 4.19 -3.02 11.15
CA ASP A 158 3.28 -2.84 10.02
C ASP A 158 2.37 -4.06 9.86
N MET A 159 2.91 -5.28 9.93
CA MET A 159 2.14 -6.52 9.87
C MET A 159 1.10 -6.59 10.98
N VAL A 160 1.49 -6.34 12.22
CA VAL A 160 0.57 -6.40 13.37
C VAL A 160 -0.55 -5.36 13.22
N LEU A 161 -0.23 -4.15 12.76
CA LEU A 161 -1.23 -3.12 12.51
C LEU A 161 -2.23 -3.54 11.42
N MET A 162 -1.73 -4.03 10.29
CA MET A 162 -2.58 -4.44 9.17
C MET A 162 -3.44 -5.66 9.52
N ASP A 163 -2.87 -6.64 10.21
CA ASP A 163 -3.58 -7.83 10.68
C ASP A 163 -4.64 -7.48 11.74
N TYR A 164 -4.36 -6.48 12.58
CA TYR A 164 -5.33 -5.94 13.54
C TYR A 164 -6.52 -5.29 12.82
N ILE A 165 -6.26 -4.46 11.82
CA ILE A 165 -7.31 -3.76 11.04
C ILE A 165 -8.13 -4.77 10.23
N MET A 166 -7.50 -5.71 9.56
CA MET A 166 -8.14 -6.67 8.68
C MET A 166 -8.67 -7.94 9.40
N SER A 167 -8.57 -8.01 10.71
CA SER A 167 -9.03 -9.17 11.50
C SER A 167 -8.42 -10.49 10.99
N GLN A 168 -7.09 -10.56 10.85
CA GLN A 168 -6.42 -11.75 10.35
C GLN A 168 -6.36 -12.84 11.42
N ALA A 169 -6.84 -14.02 11.07
CA ALA A 169 -6.85 -15.18 11.97
C ALA A 169 -5.64 -16.11 11.81
N ASP A 170 -5.04 -16.16 10.61
CA ASP A 170 -4.12 -17.24 10.20
C ASP A 170 -2.69 -16.79 9.89
N ARG A 171 -2.30 -15.56 10.20
CA ARG A 171 -0.93 -15.05 9.92
C ARG A 171 0.15 -15.90 10.54
N PHE A 172 -0.05 -16.32 11.76
CA PHE A 172 0.96 -16.96 12.58
C PHE A 172 1.04 -18.50 12.42
N SER A 173 0.29 -19.04 11.47
CA SER A 173 0.27 -20.47 11.13
C SER A 173 1.20 -20.81 9.96
N GLY A 174 2.33 -20.10 9.82
CA GLY A 174 3.30 -20.33 8.75
C GLY A 174 3.21 -19.32 7.59
N ASN A 175 2.35 -18.30 7.69
CA ASN A 175 2.09 -17.33 6.62
C ASN A 175 2.97 -16.06 6.73
N MET A 176 4.16 -16.18 7.33
CA MET A 176 5.17 -15.13 7.35
C MET A 176 6.26 -15.41 6.33
N HIS A 177 6.23 -14.64 5.27
CA HIS A 177 7.15 -14.78 4.14
C HIS A 177 8.05 -13.56 3.99
N SER A 178 9.19 -13.74 3.35
CA SER A 178 10.11 -12.65 3.05
C SER A 178 10.62 -12.73 1.61
N GLU A 179 11.07 -11.61 1.14
CA GLU A 179 11.87 -11.46 -0.07
C GLU A 179 13.20 -10.78 0.24
N LYS A 180 14.17 -10.94 -0.64
CA LYS A 180 15.44 -10.23 -0.54
C LYS A 180 15.39 -8.94 -1.32
N VAL A 181 15.81 -7.84 -0.67
CA VAL A 181 15.81 -6.50 -1.23
C VAL A 181 17.19 -5.89 -1.03
N TYR A 182 17.77 -5.36 -2.11
CA TYR A 182 18.94 -4.49 -2.02
C TYR A 182 18.51 -3.11 -1.53
N MET A 183 19.27 -2.53 -0.60
CA MET A 183 19.05 -1.17 -0.11
C MET A 183 20.38 -0.40 -0.15
N TRP A 184 20.33 0.85 -0.60
CA TRP A 184 21.52 1.74 -0.69
C TRP A 184 21.10 3.19 -0.55
N ILE A 185 22.08 4.08 -0.33
CA ILE A 185 21.84 5.52 -0.33
C ILE A 185 22.31 6.07 -1.68
N ASP A 186 21.44 6.76 -2.38
CA ASP A 186 21.73 7.45 -3.63
C ASP A 186 21.32 8.92 -3.51
N ASN A 187 22.30 9.83 -3.70
CA ASN A 187 22.09 11.28 -3.55
C ASN A 187 21.38 11.67 -2.24
N GLY A 188 21.77 11.03 -1.12
CA GLY A 188 21.19 11.26 0.19
C GLY A 188 19.83 10.59 0.43
N ALA A 189 19.29 9.86 -0.55
CA ALA A 189 18.00 9.18 -0.45
C ALA A 189 18.16 7.66 -0.32
N LEU A 190 17.33 7.04 0.53
CA LEU A 190 17.26 5.59 0.62
C LEU A 190 16.57 5.03 -0.63
N LYS A 191 17.28 4.15 -1.34
CA LYS A 191 16.77 3.40 -2.49
C LYS A 191 16.66 1.94 -2.15
N SER A 192 15.76 1.24 -2.84
CA SER A 192 15.64 -0.21 -2.72
C SER A 192 15.28 -0.84 -4.06
N ASP A 193 15.74 -2.07 -4.30
CA ASP A 193 15.33 -2.88 -5.44
C ASP A 193 15.22 -4.34 -5.02
N ARG A 194 14.15 -4.97 -5.46
CA ARG A 194 13.89 -6.39 -5.18
C ARG A 194 14.90 -7.26 -5.90
N LYS A 195 15.54 -8.17 -5.17
CA LYS A 195 16.45 -9.15 -5.78
C LYS A 195 15.68 -10.03 -6.77
N LYS A 196 16.19 -10.13 -7.99
CA LYS A 196 15.58 -10.98 -9.02
C LYS A 196 15.66 -12.46 -8.60
N SER A 197 14.59 -13.20 -8.82
CA SER A 197 14.52 -14.63 -8.49
C SER A 197 15.27 -15.52 -9.48
N ASP A 198 15.35 -15.09 -10.74
CA ASP A 198 16.13 -15.77 -11.78
C ASP A 198 17.64 -15.56 -11.52
N PRO A 199 18.45 -16.64 -11.44
CA PRO A 199 19.87 -16.50 -11.11
C PRO A 199 20.68 -15.67 -12.09
N ALA A 200 20.41 -15.75 -13.39
CA ALA A 200 21.13 -14.97 -14.40
C ALA A 200 20.78 -13.47 -14.30
N LYS A 201 19.49 -13.16 -14.12
CA LYS A 201 19.04 -11.79 -13.92
C LYS A 201 19.51 -11.23 -12.57
N ALA A 202 19.60 -12.05 -11.52
CA ALA A 202 20.14 -11.63 -10.23
C ALA A 202 21.65 -11.30 -10.33
N ALA A 203 22.41 -12.09 -11.09
CA ALA A 203 23.83 -11.82 -11.33
C ALA A 203 24.04 -10.52 -12.13
N GLU A 204 23.20 -10.26 -13.12
CA GLU A 204 23.24 -9.01 -13.89
C GLU A 204 22.83 -7.81 -13.03
N GLN A 205 21.75 -7.95 -12.23
CA GLN A 205 21.33 -6.92 -11.28
C GLN A 205 22.47 -6.56 -10.30
N LEU A 206 23.17 -7.58 -9.77
CA LEU A 206 24.26 -7.36 -8.81
C LEU A 206 25.39 -6.51 -9.38
N LYS A 207 25.70 -6.63 -10.69
CA LYS A 207 26.71 -5.80 -11.36
C LYS A 207 26.30 -4.32 -11.43
N GLN A 208 25.01 -4.05 -11.41
CA GLN A 208 24.44 -2.70 -11.49
C GLN A 208 24.21 -2.07 -10.11
N MET A 209 24.27 -2.88 -9.04
CA MET A 209 24.10 -2.36 -7.68
C MET A 209 25.32 -1.56 -7.23
N PRO A 210 25.11 -0.46 -6.47
CA PRO A 210 26.22 0.21 -5.79
C PRO A 210 27.01 -0.75 -4.89
N ALA A 211 28.33 -0.54 -4.80
CA ALA A 211 29.22 -1.40 -4.03
C ALA A 211 28.94 -1.40 -2.51
N ASP A 212 28.15 -0.45 -2.03
CA ASP A 212 27.71 -0.30 -0.64
C ASP A 212 26.24 -0.70 -0.43
N ALA A 213 25.58 -1.24 -1.45
CA ALA A 213 24.24 -1.78 -1.30
C ALA A 213 24.24 -2.98 -0.33
N VAL A 214 23.33 -2.97 0.63
CA VAL A 214 23.11 -4.08 1.58
C VAL A 214 21.92 -4.93 1.16
N LEU A 215 22.00 -6.24 1.39
CA LEU A 215 20.94 -7.17 1.07
C LEU A 215 20.18 -7.55 2.34
N VAL A 216 18.91 -7.19 2.43
CA VAL A 216 18.05 -7.43 3.58
C VAL A 216 16.84 -8.30 3.23
N ASN A 217 16.26 -8.96 4.23
CA ASN A 217 14.97 -9.62 4.11
C ASN A 217 13.88 -8.59 4.45
N ARG A 218 12.91 -8.43 3.56
CA ARG A 218 11.68 -7.65 3.76
C ARG A 218 10.50 -8.59 3.83
N MET A 219 9.53 -8.30 4.66
CA MET A 219 8.30 -9.09 4.74
C MET A 219 7.46 -8.93 3.47
N ILE A 220 6.96 -10.05 2.96
CA ILE A 220 5.84 -10.09 2.01
C ILE A 220 4.62 -10.61 2.77
N MET A 221 3.58 -9.81 2.82
CA MET A 221 2.31 -10.23 3.42
C MET A 221 1.51 -11.00 2.37
N LYS A 222 1.55 -12.30 2.49
CA LYS A 222 0.83 -13.28 1.66
C LYS A 222 -0.32 -13.93 2.43
N ASP A 223 -1.12 -14.71 1.69
CA ASP A 223 -2.25 -15.47 2.22
C ASP A 223 -3.13 -14.59 3.13
N ASN A 224 -3.52 -13.45 2.56
CA ASN A 224 -4.31 -12.43 3.23
C ASN A 224 -5.82 -12.72 3.18
N ASP A 225 -6.21 -13.90 2.73
CA ASP A 225 -7.57 -14.34 2.53
C ASP A 225 -8.27 -14.84 3.79
N ALA A 226 -7.55 -15.02 4.90
CA ALA A 226 -8.14 -15.34 6.20
C ALA A 226 -8.55 -14.09 7.02
N GLY A 227 -8.51 -12.91 6.45
CA GLY A 227 -9.02 -11.69 7.09
C GLY A 227 -10.53 -11.54 6.99
N LEU A 228 -11.15 -10.87 7.96
CA LEU A 228 -12.58 -10.53 8.03
C LEU A 228 -13.55 -11.72 8.13
N ILE A 229 -13.09 -12.95 8.22
CA ILE A 229 -13.95 -14.15 8.29
C ILE A 229 -14.24 -14.54 9.74
N SER A 230 -13.19 -14.74 10.53
CA SER A 230 -13.34 -15.19 11.91
C SER A 230 -12.09 -14.89 12.72
N GLY A 231 -12.29 -14.40 13.94
CA GLY A 231 -11.21 -14.12 14.86
C GLY A 231 -10.36 -12.90 14.44
N ASN A 232 -9.45 -12.55 15.32
CA ASN A 232 -8.42 -11.53 15.10
C ASN A 232 -7.25 -11.86 16.01
N SER A 233 -6.25 -12.53 15.49
CA SER A 233 -5.11 -12.99 16.28
C SER A 233 -4.35 -11.83 16.93
N ALA A 234 -4.21 -10.70 16.22
CA ALA A 234 -3.54 -9.52 16.77
C ALA A 234 -4.27 -8.94 17.99
N LYS A 235 -5.62 -8.93 17.99
CA LYS A 235 -6.44 -8.52 19.15
C LYS A 235 -6.40 -9.54 20.27
N THR A 236 -6.61 -10.82 19.94
CA THR A 236 -6.66 -11.90 20.93
C THR A 236 -5.41 -11.97 21.78
N TYR A 237 -4.24 -11.69 21.20
CA TYR A 237 -2.96 -11.72 21.89
C TYR A 237 -2.45 -10.33 22.28
N HIS A 238 -3.26 -9.29 22.13
CA HIS A 238 -2.93 -7.91 22.49
C HIS A 238 -1.60 -7.46 21.85
N LEU A 239 -1.40 -7.78 20.57
CA LEU A 239 -0.11 -7.53 19.93
C LEU A 239 0.10 -6.03 19.65
N LEU A 240 -0.94 -5.32 19.19
CA LEU A 240 -0.85 -3.90 18.87
C LEU A 240 -0.61 -3.04 20.11
N GLU A 241 -1.23 -3.42 21.23
CA GLU A 241 -1.07 -2.75 22.53
C GLU A 241 0.35 -2.85 23.09
N LYS A 242 1.12 -3.83 22.65
CA LYS A 242 2.51 -4.05 23.07
C LYS A 242 3.53 -3.29 22.21
N ILE A 243 3.18 -2.89 20.97
CA ILE A 243 4.13 -2.25 20.05
C ILE A 243 4.63 -0.93 20.65
N SER A 244 5.95 -0.79 20.74
CA SER A 244 6.63 0.47 21.08
C SER A 244 7.31 1.10 19.88
N HIS A 245 7.82 0.30 18.93
CA HIS A 245 8.50 0.80 17.75
C HIS A 245 7.57 0.73 16.54
N MET A 246 7.28 1.86 15.92
CA MET A 246 6.48 1.97 14.70
C MET A 246 6.97 3.13 13.84
N ASP A 247 6.87 2.99 12.53
CA ASP A 247 7.14 4.09 11.60
C ASP A 247 6.15 5.23 11.84
N SER A 248 6.66 6.42 12.16
CA SER A 248 5.84 7.61 12.43
C SER A 248 4.97 7.99 11.23
N LYS A 249 5.42 7.76 10.00
CA LYS A 249 4.64 8.02 8.79
C LYS A 249 3.48 7.05 8.62
N THR A 250 3.68 5.77 8.92
CA THR A 250 2.58 4.78 8.95
C THR A 250 1.52 5.20 9.97
N TYR A 251 1.94 5.70 11.15
CA TYR A 251 1.01 6.21 12.14
C TYR A 251 0.25 7.46 11.66
N ASP A 252 0.91 8.44 11.04
CA ASP A 252 0.25 9.63 10.52
C ASP A 252 -0.76 9.28 9.42
N ARG A 253 -0.43 8.34 8.52
CA ARG A 253 -1.36 7.81 7.51
C ARG A 253 -2.52 7.04 8.11
N LEU A 254 -2.32 6.36 9.25
CA LEU A 254 -3.41 5.73 9.98
C LEU A 254 -4.43 6.76 10.50
N LEU A 255 -3.97 7.92 10.98
CA LEU A 255 -4.85 9.02 11.37
C LEU A 255 -5.64 9.58 10.18
N ASP A 256 -5.01 9.64 9.00
CA ASP A 256 -5.68 10.08 7.79
C ASP A 256 -6.67 9.01 7.29
N LEU A 257 -6.32 7.73 7.36
CA LEU A 257 -7.25 6.64 7.07
C LEU A 257 -8.50 6.70 7.95
N GLN A 258 -8.33 6.96 9.24
CA GLN A 258 -9.45 7.12 10.17
C GLN A 258 -10.42 8.21 9.70
N LYS A 259 -9.91 9.35 9.24
CA LYS A 259 -10.72 10.46 8.71
C LYS A 259 -11.42 10.06 7.40
N GLU A 260 -10.69 9.41 6.49
CA GLU A 260 -11.24 8.96 5.21
C GLU A 260 -12.39 7.97 5.38
N LEU A 261 -12.29 7.02 6.31
CA LEU A 261 -13.33 6.02 6.58
C LEU A 261 -14.62 6.60 7.17
N GLN A 262 -14.67 7.90 7.53
CA GLN A 262 -15.92 8.55 7.93
C GLN A 262 -16.76 9.01 6.73
N LYS A 263 -16.17 9.06 5.53
CA LYS A 263 -16.83 9.55 4.33
C LYS A 263 -17.75 8.50 3.70
N PRO A 264 -19.01 8.84 3.39
CA PRO A 264 -19.96 7.88 2.78
C PRO A 264 -19.47 7.32 1.44
N GLU A 265 -18.82 8.14 0.61
CA GLU A 265 -18.26 7.73 -0.67
C GLU A 265 -17.16 6.68 -0.53
N VAL A 266 -16.39 6.72 0.57
CA VAL A 266 -15.38 5.70 0.86
C VAL A 266 -16.05 4.37 1.22
N ALA A 267 -17.11 4.40 2.01
CA ALA A 267 -17.90 3.19 2.33
C ALA A 267 -18.45 2.55 1.05
N GLN A 268 -19.00 3.36 0.14
CA GLN A 268 -19.50 2.89 -1.15
C GLN A 268 -18.35 2.28 -1.98
N TRP A 269 -17.19 2.94 -2.05
CA TRP A 269 -16.03 2.44 -2.77
C TRP A 269 -15.56 1.07 -2.25
N TYR A 270 -15.48 0.88 -0.93
CA TYR A 270 -15.16 -0.42 -0.33
C TYR A 270 -16.12 -1.52 -0.78
N GLN A 271 -17.42 -1.20 -0.88
CA GLN A 271 -18.45 -2.17 -1.26
C GLN A 271 -18.40 -2.49 -2.77
N THR A 272 -18.17 -1.50 -3.62
CA THR A 272 -18.20 -1.69 -5.08
C THR A 272 -16.88 -2.20 -5.64
N GLU A 273 -15.74 -1.69 -5.15
CA GLU A 273 -14.43 -1.99 -5.71
C GLU A 273 -13.70 -3.12 -4.97
N LEU A 274 -13.94 -3.24 -3.65
CA LEU A 274 -13.31 -4.31 -2.85
C LEU A 274 -14.27 -5.47 -2.55
N LEU A 275 -15.52 -5.39 -3.00
CA LEU A 275 -16.58 -6.38 -2.76
C LEU A 275 -16.85 -6.60 -1.26
N PHE A 276 -16.62 -5.60 -0.43
CA PHE A 276 -16.90 -5.68 1.00
C PHE A 276 -18.40 -5.66 1.25
N THR A 277 -18.84 -6.45 2.22
CA THR A 277 -20.16 -6.25 2.81
C THR A 277 -20.17 -4.98 3.69
N SER A 278 -21.35 -4.48 4.03
CA SER A 278 -21.46 -3.38 5.00
C SER A 278 -20.89 -3.77 6.37
N THR A 279 -20.95 -5.05 6.73
CA THR A 279 -20.36 -5.59 7.97
C THR A 279 -18.84 -5.54 7.91
N ASP A 280 -18.23 -5.92 6.79
CA ASP A 280 -16.77 -5.87 6.61
C ASP A 280 -16.24 -4.45 6.73
N PHE A 281 -16.88 -3.52 6.03
CA PHE A 281 -16.52 -2.11 6.12
C PHE A 281 -16.62 -1.57 7.55
N LYS A 282 -17.72 -1.88 8.25
CA LYS A 282 -17.91 -1.51 9.65
C LYS A 282 -16.83 -2.12 10.55
N THR A 283 -16.46 -3.36 10.31
CA THR A 283 -15.39 -4.05 11.06
C THR A 283 -14.05 -3.34 10.86
N VAL A 284 -13.66 -3.07 9.62
CA VAL A 284 -12.41 -2.35 9.30
C VAL A 284 -12.40 -0.96 9.94
N LYS A 285 -13.49 -0.20 9.79
CA LYS A 285 -13.62 1.13 10.40
C LYS A 285 -13.45 1.08 11.93
N ASN A 286 -14.16 0.19 12.60
CA ASN A 286 -14.04 0.03 14.05
C ASN A 286 -12.63 -0.39 14.48
N ASN A 287 -11.97 -1.26 13.70
CA ASN A 287 -10.61 -1.67 13.98
C ASN A 287 -9.60 -0.54 13.80
N VAL A 288 -9.80 0.32 12.80
CA VAL A 288 -8.98 1.54 12.60
C VAL A 288 -9.18 2.50 13.77
N ASP A 289 -10.43 2.76 14.20
CA ASP A 289 -10.72 3.63 15.35
C ASP A 289 -10.03 3.13 16.63
N GLN A 290 -10.08 1.81 16.88
CA GLN A 290 -9.40 1.18 18.02
C GLN A 290 -7.88 1.24 17.89
N ALA A 291 -7.32 0.96 16.70
CA ALA A 291 -5.86 1.04 16.47
C ALA A 291 -5.34 2.46 16.71
N VAL A 292 -6.06 3.49 16.23
CA VAL A 292 -5.74 4.89 16.51
C VAL A 292 -5.76 5.18 18.01
N ALA A 293 -6.79 4.73 18.73
CA ALA A 293 -6.89 4.95 20.17
C ALA A 293 -5.72 4.30 20.93
N ILE A 294 -5.36 3.05 20.59
CA ILE A 294 -4.24 2.33 21.20
C ILE A 294 -2.93 3.07 20.94
N LEU A 295 -2.60 3.37 19.69
CA LEU A 295 -1.32 3.97 19.32
C LEU A 295 -1.19 5.41 19.78
N SER A 296 -2.28 6.20 19.78
CA SER A 296 -2.31 7.55 20.34
C SER A 296 -2.08 7.53 21.86
N GLY A 297 -2.69 6.58 22.56
CA GLY A 297 -2.45 6.37 23.99
C GLY A 297 -0.98 6.05 24.29
N ARG A 298 -0.37 5.18 23.49
CA ARG A 298 1.07 4.86 23.63
C ARG A 298 1.95 6.08 23.33
N LYS A 299 1.64 6.85 22.30
CA LYS A 299 2.37 8.08 21.94
C LYS A 299 2.26 9.12 23.06
N GLY A 300 1.06 9.32 23.61
CA GLY A 300 0.83 10.22 24.74
C GLY A 300 1.59 9.84 26.02
N ASN A 301 1.84 8.54 26.22
CA ASN A 301 2.59 8.01 27.37
C ASN A 301 4.11 7.90 27.11
N GLY A 302 4.62 8.41 25.98
CA GLY A 302 6.05 8.33 25.64
C GLY A 302 6.53 6.91 25.28
N LEU A 303 5.61 6.00 24.98
CA LEU A 303 5.91 4.62 24.65
C LEU A 303 5.90 4.35 23.12
N PHE A 304 5.91 5.40 22.33
CA PHE A 304 5.97 5.33 20.87
C PHE A 304 7.37 5.78 20.42
N LEU A 305 8.12 4.88 19.86
CA LEU A 305 9.47 5.10 19.35
C LEU A 305 9.45 4.98 17.82
N ASP A 306 10.01 5.98 17.14
CA ASP A 306 10.02 6.01 15.68
C ASP A 306 10.93 4.93 15.09
N ALA A 307 10.38 4.09 14.25
CA ALA A 307 11.07 3.05 13.49
C ALA A 307 11.14 3.38 11.98
N ASN A 308 11.10 4.66 11.61
CA ASN A 308 11.27 5.08 10.23
C ASN A 308 12.69 4.76 9.75
N VAL A 309 12.79 3.86 8.76
CA VAL A 309 14.07 3.34 8.28
C VAL A 309 14.93 4.45 7.66
N SER A 310 14.34 5.31 6.83
CA SER A 310 15.06 6.43 6.18
C SER A 310 15.60 7.43 7.21
N ALA A 311 14.76 7.82 8.17
CA ALA A 311 15.15 8.73 9.23
C ALA A 311 16.25 8.11 10.11
N ALA A 312 16.13 6.84 10.47
CA ALA A 312 17.11 6.12 11.29
C ALA A 312 18.50 6.06 10.67
N ILE A 313 18.60 5.83 9.36
CA ILE A 313 19.89 5.80 8.64
C ILE A 313 20.37 7.19 8.20
N GLY A 314 19.60 8.26 8.47
CA GLY A 314 19.95 9.64 8.09
C GLY A 314 19.86 9.90 6.59
N ALA A 315 18.95 9.23 5.89
CA ALA A 315 18.67 9.43 4.49
C ALA A 315 17.34 10.17 4.28
N ALA A 316 17.21 10.88 3.17
CA ALA A 316 15.92 11.39 2.72
C ALA A 316 14.99 10.22 2.37
N ASP A 317 13.71 10.39 2.62
CA ASP A 317 12.73 9.37 2.34
C ASP A 317 12.34 9.40 0.86
N ASN A 318 12.82 8.44 0.09
CA ASN A 318 12.42 8.20 -1.28
C ASN A 318 11.95 6.74 -1.41
N HIS A 319 10.84 6.43 -0.72
CA HIS A 319 10.21 5.13 -0.89
C HIS A 319 9.52 5.09 -2.26
N VAL A 320 10.26 4.72 -3.29
CA VAL A 320 9.68 4.31 -4.56
C VAL A 320 9.32 2.84 -4.41
N GLN A 321 8.11 2.56 -3.91
CA GLN A 321 7.50 1.27 -4.23
C GLN A 321 7.36 1.20 -5.75
N GLY A 322 7.81 0.09 -6.33
CA GLY A 322 7.91 -0.11 -7.78
C GLY A 322 6.74 0.48 -8.55
N THR A 323 7.07 1.13 -9.63
CA THR A 323 6.23 1.85 -10.57
C THR A 323 4.88 1.19 -10.83
N GLU A 324 3.91 1.48 -9.99
CA GLU A 324 2.49 1.39 -10.31
C GLU A 324 1.85 2.69 -9.86
N THR A 325 1.44 3.45 -10.83
CA THR A 325 0.66 4.67 -10.66
C THR A 325 -0.59 4.39 -9.85
N THR A 326 -0.57 4.75 -8.57
CA THR A 326 -1.76 4.72 -7.72
C THR A 326 -2.35 6.12 -7.67
N PRO A 327 -3.64 6.29 -7.93
CA PRO A 327 -4.29 7.57 -7.73
C PRO A 327 -4.41 7.86 -6.22
N GLY A 328 -3.84 8.97 -5.80
CA GLY A 328 -4.25 9.71 -4.61
C GLY A 328 -3.72 9.28 -3.26
N SER A 329 -2.60 9.86 -2.83
CA SER A 329 -2.37 10.13 -1.41
C SER A 329 -1.68 11.49 -1.29
N GLY A 330 -2.41 12.46 -0.72
CA GLY A 330 -1.90 13.79 -0.48
C GLY A 330 -0.88 13.81 0.65
N ASN A 331 0.32 14.24 0.35
CA ASN A 331 1.34 14.53 1.34
C ASN A 331 1.39 16.04 1.56
N VAL A 332 1.12 16.48 2.80
CA VAL A 332 1.36 17.86 3.23
C VAL A 332 2.73 17.89 3.90
N GLY A 333 3.73 18.45 3.24
CA GLY A 333 4.96 18.90 3.89
C GLY A 333 6.25 18.17 3.52
N SER A 334 6.65 18.29 2.30
CA SER A 334 8.01 18.52 1.76
C SER A 334 7.87 18.49 0.25
N THR A 335 8.29 19.54 -0.41
CA THR A 335 8.11 19.71 -1.85
C THR A 335 8.91 18.65 -2.60
N PRO A 336 8.25 17.64 -3.22
CA PRO A 336 8.93 16.81 -4.21
C PRO A 336 9.21 17.67 -5.43
N SER A 337 10.27 17.37 -6.15
CA SER A 337 10.42 17.82 -7.52
C SER A 337 9.19 17.31 -8.29
N ALA A 338 8.14 18.11 -8.35
CA ALA A 338 6.90 17.73 -9.01
C ALA A 338 7.17 17.67 -10.51
N VAL A 339 6.72 16.61 -11.16
CA VAL A 339 6.86 16.41 -12.61
C VAL A 339 5.48 16.07 -13.16
N ILE A 340 5.11 16.70 -14.26
CA ILE A 340 3.97 16.30 -15.09
C ILE A 340 4.48 15.64 -16.38
N SER A 341 3.80 14.60 -16.81
CA SER A 341 4.15 13.83 -18.03
C SER A 341 3.48 14.39 -19.28
N ALA A 342 2.37 15.11 -19.12
CA ALA A 342 1.56 15.63 -20.21
C ALA A 342 0.95 16.99 -19.84
N SER A 343 0.37 17.68 -20.84
CA SER A 343 -0.24 19.00 -20.65
C SER A 343 -1.54 18.95 -19.84
N VAL A 344 -1.72 19.97 -18.98
CA VAL A 344 -2.88 20.16 -18.11
C VAL A 344 -3.53 21.51 -18.38
N GLY A 345 -4.84 21.56 -18.58
CA GLY A 345 -5.56 22.80 -18.76
C GLY A 345 -6.74 22.73 -19.73
N ARG A 346 -6.91 23.76 -20.54
CA ARG A 346 -8.05 23.91 -21.47
C ARG A 346 -8.12 22.79 -22.50
N TRP A 347 -9.27 22.15 -22.60
CA TRP A 347 -9.57 21.14 -23.64
C TRP A 347 -9.47 21.74 -25.07
N GLU A 348 -9.86 22.97 -25.23
CA GLU A 348 -9.80 23.69 -26.51
C GLU A 348 -8.35 23.98 -26.96
N LYS A 349 -7.39 23.79 -26.09
CA LYS A 349 -5.95 23.87 -26.38
C LYS A 349 -5.30 22.49 -26.52
N ASN A 350 -6.11 21.45 -26.72
CA ASN A 350 -5.68 20.07 -26.85
C ASN A 350 -4.87 19.57 -25.62
N ALA A 351 -5.20 20.05 -24.42
CA ALA A 351 -4.57 19.55 -23.19
C ALA A 351 -4.89 18.07 -22.99
N SER A 352 -3.87 17.29 -22.67
CA SER A 352 -4.00 15.84 -22.46
C SER A 352 -4.77 15.51 -21.18
N ASN A 353 -4.68 16.37 -20.17
CA ASN A 353 -5.41 16.28 -18.90
C ASN A 353 -5.35 14.87 -18.26
N VAL A 354 -4.14 14.28 -18.24
CA VAL A 354 -3.90 13.01 -17.54
C VAL A 354 -4.24 13.22 -16.07
N PRO A 355 -5.09 12.37 -15.44
CA PRO A 355 -5.57 12.60 -14.08
C PRO A 355 -4.49 12.88 -13.04
N ALA A 356 -3.39 12.13 -13.07
CA ALA A 356 -2.27 12.31 -12.14
C ALA A 356 -1.56 13.67 -12.33
N ASP A 357 -1.44 14.14 -13.57
CA ASP A 357 -0.82 15.44 -13.87
C ASP A 357 -1.76 16.57 -13.47
N VAL A 358 -3.08 16.42 -13.70
CA VAL A 358 -4.10 17.37 -13.25
C VAL A 358 -4.06 17.51 -11.73
N GLU A 359 -4.02 16.40 -11.01
CA GLU A 359 -3.93 16.39 -9.55
C GLU A 359 -2.64 17.09 -9.06
N THR A 360 -1.52 16.84 -9.70
CA THR A 360 -0.23 17.49 -9.40
C THR A 360 -0.34 19.01 -9.56
N VAL A 361 -0.91 19.48 -10.66
CA VAL A 361 -1.15 20.91 -10.90
C VAL A 361 -2.12 21.50 -9.88
N GLN A 362 -3.21 20.81 -9.58
CA GLN A 362 -4.18 21.24 -8.55
C GLN A 362 -3.51 21.42 -7.18
N ARG A 363 -2.66 20.50 -6.75
CA ARG A 363 -1.90 20.60 -5.48
C ARG A 363 -0.93 21.79 -5.47
N LEU A 364 -0.21 21.98 -6.55
CA LEU A 364 0.73 23.09 -6.67
C LEU A 364 -0.01 24.44 -6.64
N LEU A 365 -1.12 24.55 -7.36
CA LEU A 365 -1.97 25.75 -7.35
C LEU A 365 -2.53 26.04 -5.95
N GLN A 366 -3.00 25.01 -5.22
CA GLN A 366 -3.49 25.17 -3.86
C GLN A 366 -2.37 25.62 -2.92
N THR A 367 -1.17 25.03 -3.04
CA THR A 367 -0.01 25.42 -2.26
C THR A 367 0.41 26.87 -2.57
N ALA A 368 0.43 27.25 -3.84
CA ALA A 368 0.72 28.62 -4.28
C ALA A 368 -0.35 29.61 -3.78
N ALA A 369 -1.63 29.20 -3.78
CA ALA A 369 -2.72 30.01 -3.24
C ALA A 369 -2.51 30.36 -1.77
N GLN A 370 -2.08 29.39 -0.97
CA GLN A 370 -1.80 29.56 0.45
C GLN A 370 -0.56 30.43 0.68
N LYS A 371 0.56 30.11 0.03
CA LYS A 371 1.82 30.85 0.21
C LYS A 371 1.76 32.30 -0.25
N LEU A 372 1.08 32.55 -1.36
CA LEU A 372 0.95 33.86 -1.95
C LEU A 372 -0.27 34.64 -1.41
N GLN A 373 -1.02 34.05 -0.47
CA GLN A 373 -2.29 34.59 0.06
C GLN A 373 -3.24 35.02 -1.06
N ALA A 374 -3.38 34.20 -2.08
CA ALA A 374 -4.11 34.50 -3.32
C ALA A 374 -5.21 33.45 -3.55
N PRO A 375 -6.40 33.60 -2.94
CA PRO A 375 -7.47 32.60 -3.00
C PRO A 375 -8.00 32.30 -4.38
N GLN A 376 -7.78 33.19 -5.37
CA GLN A 376 -8.13 32.98 -6.78
C GLN A 376 -7.28 31.89 -7.45
N LEU A 377 -6.16 31.49 -6.88
CA LEU A 377 -5.31 30.41 -7.35
C LEU A 377 -5.75 29.03 -6.84
N ASP A 378 -6.71 28.98 -5.93
CA ASP A 378 -7.20 27.73 -5.35
C ASP A 378 -8.13 27.00 -6.34
N PRO A 379 -7.79 25.79 -6.81
CA PRO A 379 -8.62 25.02 -7.75
C PRO A 379 -9.91 24.48 -7.14
N LYS A 380 -10.14 24.67 -5.82
CA LYS A 380 -11.28 24.22 -5.01
C LYS A 380 -11.41 22.70 -4.82
N SER A 381 -10.80 21.90 -5.67
CA SER A 381 -10.75 20.45 -5.55
C SER A 381 -9.41 19.92 -6.06
N ILE A 382 -8.98 18.79 -5.47
CA ILE A 382 -7.84 18.01 -5.94
C ILE A 382 -8.40 16.65 -6.31
N ASP A 383 -8.98 16.57 -7.52
CA ASP A 383 -9.75 15.42 -7.99
C ASP A 383 -9.20 14.80 -9.28
N GLY A 384 -8.09 15.34 -9.79
CA GLY A 384 -7.48 14.88 -11.03
C GLY A 384 -8.35 15.15 -12.28
N LYS A 385 -9.32 16.07 -12.21
CA LYS A 385 -10.28 16.29 -13.30
C LYS A 385 -10.31 17.75 -13.77
N ILE A 386 -10.42 17.91 -15.07
CA ILE A 386 -10.75 19.19 -15.71
C ILE A 386 -12.15 19.06 -16.30
N ALA A 387 -13.07 19.93 -15.86
CA ALA A 387 -14.42 19.96 -16.42
C ALA A 387 -14.37 20.25 -17.91
N GLN A 388 -15.16 19.52 -18.70
CA GLN A 388 -15.29 19.74 -20.13
C GLN A 388 -16.30 20.85 -20.43
N PRO A 389 -16.09 21.64 -21.47
CA PRO A 389 -17.07 22.60 -21.95
C PRO A 389 -18.47 21.98 -22.16
N PRO A 390 -19.58 22.70 -21.91
CA PRO A 390 -19.65 24.11 -21.54
C PRO A 390 -19.43 24.44 -20.05
N ARG A 391 -19.03 23.48 -19.22
CA ARG A 391 -18.79 23.71 -17.77
C ARG A 391 -17.45 24.40 -17.56
N ASN A 392 -17.44 25.43 -16.72
CA ASN A 392 -16.19 26.06 -16.30
C ASN A 392 -15.42 25.16 -15.32
N SER A 393 -14.13 25.06 -15.53
CA SER A 393 -13.23 24.33 -14.63
C SER A 393 -12.56 25.29 -13.65
N ASN A 394 -12.75 25.07 -12.35
CA ASN A 394 -12.05 25.83 -11.31
C ASN A 394 -10.53 25.71 -11.45
N THR A 395 -10.03 24.55 -11.88
CA THR A 395 -8.60 24.33 -12.10
C THR A 395 -8.08 25.19 -13.26
N VAL A 396 -8.81 25.27 -14.38
CA VAL A 396 -8.42 26.14 -15.51
C VAL A 396 -8.45 27.61 -15.09
N ASN A 397 -9.49 28.05 -14.37
CA ASN A 397 -9.57 29.41 -13.85
C ASN A 397 -8.38 29.74 -12.91
N ALA A 398 -7.97 28.79 -12.06
CA ALA A 398 -6.82 28.94 -11.19
C ALA A 398 -5.49 29.00 -11.97
N ILE A 399 -5.34 28.22 -13.07
CA ILE A 399 -4.18 28.29 -13.98
C ILE A 399 -4.10 29.67 -14.60
N GLU A 400 -5.21 30.20 -15.14
CA GLU A 400 -5.24 31.52 -15.78
C GLU A 400 -4.98 32.66 -14.80
N ALA A 401 -5.53 32.57 -13.59
CA ALA A 401 -5.24 33.51 -12.52
C ALA A 401 -3.74 33.48 -12.11
N PHE A 402 -3.14 32.28 -12.10
CA PHE A 402 -1.71 32.13 -11.83
C PHE A 402 -0.85 32.71 -12.96
N GLN A 403 -1.18 32.43 -14.21
CA GLN A 403 -0.50 32.99 -15.40
C GLN A 403 -0.56 34.51 -15.41
N SER A 404 -1.75 35.09 -15.15
CA SER A 404 -1.95 36.54 -15.04
C SER A 404 -1.07 37.16 -13.95
N ARG A 405 -1.06 36.54 -12.77
CA ARG A 405 -0.25 37.02 -11.62
C ARG A 405 1.25 36.94 -11.88
N SER A 406 1.68 35.91 -12.59
CA SER A 406 3.09 35.64 -12.92
C SER A 406 3.57 36.39 -14.18
N ASN A 407 2.72 37.23 -14.77
CA ASN A 407 2.98 37.96 -16.00
C ASN A 407 3.39 37.05 -17.19
N ILE A 408 2.74 35.89 -17.25
CA ILE A 408 2.90 34.87 -18.30
C ILE A 408 1.68 34.93 -19.22
N SER A 409 1.82 34.49 -20.50
CA SER A 409 0.69 34.40 -21.43
C SER A 409 -0.46 33.60 -20.83
N ILE A 410 -1.67 34.21 -20.84
CA ILE A 410 -2.85 33.60 -20.25
C ILE A 410 -3.55 32.75 -21.31
N ASP A 411 -3.22 31.46 -21.33
CA ASP A 411 -3.80 30.49 -22.27
C ASP A 411 -4.53 29.33 -21.56
N GLY A 412 -4.46 29.27 -20.22
CA GLY A 412 -5.09 28.23 -19.43
C GLY A 412 -4.45 26.84 -19.62
N LEU A 413 -3.17 26.79 -20.06
CA LEU A 413 -2.45 25.55 -20.32
C LEU A 413 -1.14 25.52 -19.55
N ILE A 414 -0.80 24.37 -19.01
CA ILE A 414 0.50 24.06 -18.41
C ILE A 414 1.08 22.84 -19.13
N GLU A 415 2.22 23.01 -19.77
CA GLU A 415 2.97 21.94 -20.41
C GLU A 415 4.19 21.55 -19.56
N PRO A 416 4.66 20.29 -19.64
CA PRO A 416 5.91 19.90 -18.99
C PRO A 416 7.06 20.81 -19.36
N GLY A 417 7.77 21.37 -18.37
CA GLY A 417 8.90 22.25 -18.59
C GLY A 417 8.59 23.68 -19.10
N SER A 418 7.31 24.03 -19.31
CA SER A 418 6.88 25.36 -19.75
C SER A 418 7.22 26.45 -18.73
N PRO A 419 7.25 27.74 -19.15
CA PRO A 419 7.42 28.86 -18.21
C PRO A 419 6.38 28.88 -17.09
N THR A 420 5.11 28.54 -17.42
CA THR A 420 4.03 28.42 -16.41
C THR A 420 4.33 27.31 -15.40
N TRP A 421 4.81 26.16 -15.88
CA TRP A 421 5.20 25.05 -15.03
C TRP A 421 6.33 25.42 -14.07
N GLN A 422 7.41 26.02 -14.58
CA GLN A 422 8.57 26.44 -13.76
C GLN A 422 8.18 27.48 -12.71
N ALA A 423 7.39 28.50 -13.11
CA ALA A 423 6.90 29.51 -12.21
C ALA A 423 6.01 28.92 -11.10
N LEU A 424 5.16 27.94 -11.44
CA LEU A 424 4.27 27.27 -10.48
C LEU A 424 5.06 26.44 -9.47
N LEU A 425 6.07 25.70 -9.92
CA LEU A 425 7.00 25.00 -9.03
C LEU A 425 7.65 25.98 -8.03
N GLN A 426 8.20 27.09 -8.53
CA GLN A 426 8.83 28.09 -7.68
C GLN A 426 7.84 28.72 -6.68
N ALA A 427 6.65 29.08 -7.11
CA ALA A 427 5.61 29.65 -6.26
C ALA A 427 5.12 28.68 -5.17
N ALA A 428 5.07 27.40 -5.51
CA ALA A 428 4.75 26.33 -4.55
C ALA A 428 5.94 25.94 -3.66
N GLY A 429 7.16 26.45 -3.91
CA GLY A 429 8.37 26.19 -3.14
C GLY A 429 9.07 24.90 -3.54
N GLY A 430 8.87 24.44 -4.77
CA GLY A 430 9.67 23.41 -5.42
C GLY A 430 10.91 24.05 -6.07
N SER A 431 12.09 23.52 -5.76
CA SER A 431 13.33 23.85 -6.46
C SER A 431 13.63 22.75 -7.46
#